data_ac31ff769c514a054308766735ac17b6
#
_entry.id   ac31ff769c514a054308766735ac17b6
#
_cell.length_a   1.000
_cell.length_b   1.000
_cell.length_c   1.000
_cell.angle_alpha   90.00
_cell.angle_beta   90.00
_cell.angle_gamma   90.00
#
_symmetry.space_group_name_H-M   'P 1'
#
loop_
_entity.id
_entity.type
_entity.pdbx_description
1 polymer ?
#
loop_
_entity_poly.entity_id
_entity_poly.type
_entity_poly.pdbx_seq_one_letter_code
_entity_poly.pdbx_strand_id
1 'polypeptide(L)'
;FAETEEEFIEAVKVIGMPCVVKPIMSSSGHGQSIIRKEEDIDRSWHYAQEGGRAGAGKVIVEGFVDFDYEITLLTVRHIGGTSFLEPVGHVQVDGDYRESWQPQAMNPVAKEKAREIAGKITEALGGRGIFGVELFVKGEDVIFSEVSPRPHDTGMVTMITQDLSQFALHARAILGLPIPNIAFHGA
;
A
#
# COMPACT_ATOMS: atom_id res chain seq x y z
N PHE A 1 15.05 9.77 -3.23
CA PHE A 1 14.24 10.65 -4.09
C PHE A 1 15.16 11.33 -5.09
N ALA A 2 14.67 11.55 -6.32
CA ALA A 2 15.40 12.22 -7.38
C ALA A 2 14.47 13.18 -8.13
N GLU A 3 14.96 14.38 -8.45
CA GLU A 3 14.24 15.42 -9.19
C GLU A 3 14.84 15.63 -10.59
N THR A 4 16.09 15.20 -10.78
CA THR A 4 16.80 15.24 -12.08
C THR A 4 17.25 13.84 -12.46
N GLU A 5 17.60 13.68 -13.74
CA GLU A 5 18.11 12.42 -14.27
C GLU A 5 19.46 12.04 -13.65
N GLU A 6 20.32 13.02 -13.38
CA GLU A 6 21.60 12.79 -12.73
C GLU A 6 21.41 12.27 -11.29
N GLU A 7 20.49 12.89 -10.52
CA GLU A 7 20.14 12.42 -9.18
C GLU A 7 19.52 11.02 -9.21
N PHE A 8 18.72 10.73 -10.22
CA PHE A 8 18.12 9.42 -10.42
C PHE A 8 19.16 8.33 -10.68
N ILE A 9 20.11 8.58 -11.60
CA ILE A 9 21.20 7.64 -11.89
C ILE A 9 22.02 7.38 -10.61
N GLU A 10 22.31 8.42 -9.84
CA GLU A 10 23.05 8.27 -8.58
C GLU A 10 22.24 7.49 -7.54
N ALA A 11 20.92 7.74 -7.43
CA ALA A 11 20.06 6.98 -6.56
C ALA A 11 20.02 5.48 -6.92
N VAL A 12 19.97 5.14 -8.21
CA VAL A 12 20.03 3.74 -8.67
C VAL A 12 21.37 3.09 -8.28
N LYS A 13 22.49 3.81 -8.39
CA LYS A 13 23.80 3.29 -7.96
C LYS A 13 23.88 3.04 -6.46
N VAL A 14 23.31 3.95 -5.65
CA VAL A 14 23.30 3.84 -4.18
C VAL A 14 22.41 2.71 -3.71
N ILE A 15 21.21 2.58 -4.28
CA ILE A 15 20.23 1.52 -3.92
C ILE A 15 20.70 0.16 -4.45
N GLY A 16 21.31 0.14 -5.64
CA GLY A 16 21.69 -1.09 -6.34
C GLY A 16 20.55 -1.69 -7.15
N MET A 17 20.87 -2.72 -7.93
CA MET A 17 19.91 -3.45 -8.76
C MET A 17 19.70 -4.87 -8.23
N PRO A 18 18.47 -5.43 -8.30
CA PRO A 18 17.28 -4.78 -8.85
C PRO A 18 16.69 -3.71 -7.92
N CYS A 19 16.10 -2.66 -8.51
CA CYS A 19 15.38 -1.62 -7.79
C CYS A 19 14.08 -1.22 -8.51
N VAL A 20 13.18 -0.56 -7.79
CA VAL A 20 11.89 -0.10 -8.30
C VAL A 20 11.90 1.42 -8.38
N VAL A 21 11.39 1.95 -9.47
CA VAL A 21 11.20 3.39 -9.69
C VAL A 21 9.71 3.70 -9.67
N LYS A 22 9.31 4.71 -8.91
CA LYS A 22 7.91 5.16 -8.82
C LYS A 22 7.85 6.69 -8.94
N PRO A 23 6.97 7.26 -9.77
CA PRO A 23 6.63 8.68 -9.68
C PRO A 23 5.98 8.96 -8.31
N ILE A 24 6.30 10.10 -7.69
CA ILE A 24 5.69 10.47 -6.39
C ILE A 24 4.18 10.66 -6.50
N MET A 25 3.71 11.17 -7.64
CA MET A 25 2.29 11.39 -7.90
C MET A 25 1.81 10.46 -9.01
N SER A 26 1.54 9.21 -8.65
CA SER A 26 0.96 8.22 -9.58
C SER A 26 -0.15 7.42 -8.92
N SER A 27 -0.83 6.59 -9.68
CA SER A 27 -1.81 5.61 -9.19
C SER A 27 -1.81 4.40 -10.10
N SER A 28 -2.21 3.24 -9.57
CA SER A 28 -2.31 1.99 -10.32
C SER A 28 -1.00 1.61 -11.02
N GLY A 29 0.15 1.91 -10.40
CA GLY A 29 1.46 1.57 -10.95
C GLY A 29 1.89 2.32 -12.22
N HIS A 30 1.11 3.32 -12.69
CA HIS A 30 1.49 4.10 -13.87
C HIS A 30 2.82 4.81 -13.66
N GLY A 31 3.75 4.63 -14.61
CA GLY A 31 5.13 5.15 -14.52
C GLY A 31 6.06 4.34 -13.60
N GLN A 32 5.54 3.30 -12.93
CA GLN A 32 6.37 2.41 -12.12
C GLN A 32 7.10 1.40 -13.00
N SER A 33 8.37 1.15 -12.73
CA SER A 33 9.17 0.15 -13.42
C SER A 33 10.22 -0.48 -12.52
N ILE A 34 10.72 -1.65 -12.95
CA ILE A 34 11.81 -2.35 -12.27
C ILE A 34 13.06 -2.22 -13.13
N ILE A 35 14.14 -1.71 -12.53
CA ILE A 35 15.47 -1.68 -13.11
C ILE A 35 16.21 -2.95 -12.67
N ARG A 36 16.53 -3.82 -13.62
CA ARG A 36 17.28 -5.06 -13.37
C ARG A 36 18.72 -4.99 -13.88
N LYS A 37 18.98 -4.09 -14.83
CA LYS A 37 20.26 -3.90 -15.50
C LYS A 37 20.41 -2.44 -15.96
N GLU A 38 21.63 -2.03 -16.25
CA GLU A 38 21.94 -0.64 -16.61
C GLU A 38 21.14 -0.13 -17.82
N GLU A 39 20.88 -1.00 -18.81
CA GLU A 39 20.11 -0.62 -20.00
C GLU A 39 18.65 -0.28 -19.72
N ASP A 40 18.15 -0.61 -18.54
CA ASP A 40 16.78 -0.26 -18.12
C ASP A 40 16.66 1.17 -17.58
N ILE A 41 17.78 1.81 -17.19
CA ILE A 41 17.79 3.08 -16.45
C ILE A 41 17.11 4.20 -17.24
N ASP A 42 17.57 4.47 -18.46
CA ASP A 42 17.05 5.55 -19.30
C ASP A 42 15.54 5.37 -19.58
N ARG A 43 15.15 4.18 -19.99
CA ARG A 43 13.73 3.87 -20.23
C ARG A 43 12.87 4.05 -18.98
N SER A 44 13.38 3.64 -17.80
CA SER A 44 12.66 3.74 -16.54
C SER A 44 12.46 5.19 -16.10
N TRP A 45 13.47 6.05 -16.32
CA TRP A 45 13.36 7.49 -16.07
C TRP A 45 12.27 8.12 -16.94
N HIS A 46 12.33 7.93 -18.25
CA HIS A 46 11.36 8.48 -19.19
C HIS A 46 9.94 7.99 -18.89
N TYR A 47 9.78 6.70 -18.65
CA TYR A 47 8.46 6.14 -18.30
C TYR A 47 7.90 6.72 -17.00
N ALA A 48 8.73 6.94 -15.99
CA ALA A 48 8.31 7.58 -14.76
C ALA A 48 7.89 9.05 -14.94
N GLN A 49 8.54 9.78 -15.86
CA GLN A 49 8.17 11.15 -16.18
C GLN A 49 6.85 11.26 -16.96
N GLU A 50 6.55 10.28 -17.82
CA GLU A 50 5.30 10.23 -18.60
C GLU A 50 4.11 9.75 -17.74
N GLY A 51 4.35 8.83 -16.82
CA GLY A 51 3.31 8.19 -16.01
C GLY A 51 2.83 8.99 -14.79
N GLY A 52 3.52 10.07 -14.45
CA GLY A 52 3.16 10.92 -13.30
C GLY A 52 1.87 11.72 -13.54
N ARG A 53 0.91 11.66 -12.62
CA ARG A 53 -0.35 12.46 -12.70
C ARG A 53 -0.13 13.97 -12.70
N ALA A 54 0.97 14.45 -12.12
CA ALA A 54 1.36 15.84 -12.08
C ALA A 54 2.28 16.26 -13.25
N GLY A 55 2.47 15.39 -14.26
CA GLY A 55 3.48 15.55 -15.30
C GLY A 55 4.86 15.11 -14.82
N ALA A 56 5.89 15.52 -15.57
CA ALA A 56 7.28 15.26 -15.22
C ALA A 56 7.61 15.80 -13.81
N GLY A 57 8.30 15.02 -13.02
CA GLY A 57 8.57 15.40 -11.63
C GLY A 57 9.43 14.41 -10.86
N LYS A 58 9.36 14.54 -9.56
CA LYS A 58 10.14 13.78 -8.59
C LYS A 58 9.76 12.29 -8.60
N VAL A 59 10.78 11.45 -8.56
CA VAL A 59 10.64 10.00 -8.42
C VAL A 59 11.25 9.50 -7.12
N ILE A 60 10.81 8.32 -6.67
CA ILE A 60 11.49 7.54 -5.63
C ILE A 60 12.14 6.32 -6.29
N VAL A 61 13.35 5.98 -5.86
CA VAL A 61 14.05 4.73 -6.17
C VAL A 61 14.09 3.90 -4.90
N GLU A 62 13.52 2.72 -4.94
CA GLU A 62 13.41 1.80 -3.81
C GLU A 62 14.10 0.49 -4.12
N GLY A 63 14.69 -0.17 -3.11
CA GLY A 63 15.19 -1.53 -3.25
C GLY A 63 14.05 -2.49 -3.62
N PHE A 64 14.36 -3.42 -4.52
CA PHE A 64 13.40 -4.48 -4.86
C PHE A 64 13.17 -5.39 -3.65
N VAL A 65 11.92 -5.57 -3.29
CA VAL A 65 11.51 -6.48 -2.22
C VAL A 65 11.07 -7.80 -2.84
N ASP A 66 11.74 -8.89 -2.48
CA ASP A 66 11.31 -10.24 -2.80
C ASP A 66 10.36 -10.71 -1.69
N PHE A 67 9.09 -10.93 -2.01
CA PHE A 67 8.03 -11.27 -1.07
C PHE A 67 7.24 -12.50 -1.50
N ASP A 68 6.59 -13.16 -0.55
CA ASP A 68 5.74 -14.32 -0.80
C ASP A 68 4.36 -13.87 -1.29
N TYR A 69 3.79 -12.82 -0.66
CA TYR A 69 2.52 -12.22 -1.01
C TYR A 69 2.40 -10.80 -0.46
N GLU A 70 1.45 -10.06 -1.02
CA GLU A 70 1.08 -8.72 -0.59
C GLU A 70 -0.29 -8.73 0.09
N ILE A 71 -0.45 -7.85 1.08
CA ILE A 71 -1.74 -7.63 1.75
C ILE A 71 -2.08 -6.14 1.78
N THR A 72 -3.38 -5.86 1.83
CA THR A 72 -3.89 -4.59 2.34
C THR A 72 -4.43 -4.78 3.75
N LEU A 73 -3.87 -4.06 4.72
CA LEU A 73 -4.41 -3.98 6.08
C LEU A 73 -5.23 -2.71 6.23
N LEU A 74 -6.56 -2.86 6.11
CA LEU A 74 -7.48 -1.74 6.32
C LEU A 74 -7.46 -1.36 7.81
N THR A 75 -7.02 -0.13 8.07
CA THR A 75 -6.80 0.42 9.41
C THR A 75 -7.73 1.60 9.63
N VAL A 76 -8.55 1.56 10.67
CA VAL A 76 -9.55 2.60 10.95
C VAL A 76 -9.13 3.40 12.17
N ARG A 77 -8.85 4.69 12.00
CA ARG A 77 -8.61 5.62 13.11
C ARG A 77 -9.91 6.35 13.44
N HIS A 78 -10.35 6.23 14.69
CA HIS A 78 -11.64 6.75 15.13
C HIS A 78 -11.55 7.33 16.56
N ILE A 79 -12.67 7.87 17.06
CA ILE A 79 -12.70 8.52 18.38
C ILE A 79 -12.29 7.61 19.56
N GLY A 80 -12.50 6.30 19.42
CA GLY A 80 -12.16 5.30 20.44
C GLY A 80 -10.77 4.69 20.28
N GLY A 81 -9.97 5.11 19.27
CA GLY A 81 -8.64 4.56 19.02
C GLY A 81 -8.43 4.11 17.58
N THR A 82 -7.71 3.00 17.40
CA THR A 82 -7.42 2.40 16.10
C THR A 82 -7.93 0.96 16.06
N SER A 83 -8.70 0.63 15.03
CA SER A 83 -9.16 -0.73 14.76
C SER A 83 -8.52 -1.26 13.47
N PHE A 84 -8.11 -2.52 13.49
CA PHE A 84 -7.56 -3.22 12.33
C PHE A 84 -8.58 -4.25 11.83
N LEU A 85 -8.84 -4.27 10.54
CA LEU A 85 -9.66 -5.29 9.91
C LEU A 85 -8.83 -6.58 9.72
N GLU A 86 -9.51 -7.67 9.36
CA GLU A 86 -8.80 -8.85 8.89
C GLU A 86 -8.02 -8.50 7.61
N PRO A 87 -6.78 -9.02 7.46
CA PRO A 87 -5.96 -8.74 6.28
C PRO A 87 -6.67 -9.13 4.99
N VAL A 88 -6.56 -8.29 3.98
CA VAL A 88 -7.08 -8.54 2.64
C VAL A 88 -5.94 -9.00 1.76
N GLY A 89 -6.06 -10.20 1.19
CA GLY A 89 -5.22 -10.67 0.10
C GLY A 89 -5.79 -10.18 -1.23
N HIS A 90 -4.93 -9.92 -2.20
CA HIS A 90 -5.35 -9.44 -3.51
C HIS A 90 -4.40 -9.86 -4.63
N VAL A 91 -4.91 -9.82 -5.85
CA VAL A 91 -4.12 -9.96 -7.07
C VAL A 91 -4.24 -8.69 -7.88
N GLN A 92 -3.09 -8.18 -8.29
CA GLN A 92 -2.97 -7.09 -9.26
C GLN A 92 -2.29 -7.60 -10.53
N VAL A 93 -2.72 -7.12 -11.68
CA VAL A 93 -2.10 -7.42 -12.98
C VAL A 93 -1.87 -6.10 -13.69
N ASP A 94 -0.62 -5.80 -14.04
CA ASP A 94 -0.19 -4.54 -14.66
C ASP A 94 -0.62 -3.29 -13.86
N GLY A 95 -0.63 -3.39 -12.52
CA GLY A 95 -1.07 -2.34 -11.62
C GLY A 95 -2.58 -2.22 -11.41
N ASP A 96 -3.37 -2.99 -12.15
CA ASP A 96 -4.83 -3.01 -12.02
C ASP A 96 -5.28 -4.09 -11.02
N TYR A 97 -6.16 -3.70 -10.10
CA TYR A 97 -6.87 -4.63 -9.24
C TYR A 97 -7.68 -5.64 -10.05
N ARG A 98 -7.59 -6.92 -9.69
CA ARG A 98 -8.33 -8.01 -10.33
C ARG A 98 -9.26 -8.72 -9.36
N GLU A 99 -8.76 -9.17 -8.24
CA GLU A 99 -9.55 -9.85 -7.21
C GLU A 99 -8.99 -9.59 -5.81
N SER A 100 -9.84 -9.74 -4.81
CA SER A 100 -9.46 -9.74 -3.41
C SER A 100 -10.27 -10.74 -2.60
N TRP A 101 -9.70 -11.18 -1.51
CA TRP A 101 -10.35 -12.07 -0.53
C TRP A 101 -10.01 -11.65 0.90
N GLN A 102 -10.85 -12.02 1.84
CA GLN A 102 -10.69 -11.72 3.26
C GLN A 102 -11.26 -12.90 4.09
N PRO A 103 -10.50 -13.45 5.05
CA PRO A 103 -9.18 -13.01 5.47
C PRO A 103 -8.08 -13.61 4.58
N GLN A 104 -6.98 -12.90 4.43
CA GLN A 104 -5.72 -13.50 4.00
C GLN A 104 -5.14 -14.31 5.15
N ALA A 105 -4.88 -15.59 4.94
CA ALA A 105 -4.18 -16.41 5.90
C ALA A 105 -2.74 -15.92 6.09
N MET A 106 -2.35 -15.69 7.33
CA MET A 106 -1.01 -15.19 7.68
C MET A 106 -0.44 -15.93 8.88
N ASN A 107 0.89 -15.99 8.95
CA ASN A 107 1.58 -16.33 10.19
C ASN A 107 1.15 -15.34 11.30
N PRO A 108 0.80 -15.80 12.53
CA PRO A 108 0.40 -14.90 13.61
C PRO A 108 1.43 -13.82 13.96
N VAL A 109 2.74 -14.12 13.87
CA VAL A 109 3.81 -13.16 14.10
C VAL A 109 3.80 -12.07 13.02
N ALA A 110 3.68 -12.45 11.74
CA ALA A 110 3.57 -11.51 10.63
C ALA A 110 2.32 -10.63 10.75
N LYS A 111 1.18 -11.22 11.16
CA LYS A 111 -0.07 -10.47 11.36
C LYS A 111 0.08 -9.39 12.43
N GLU A 112 0.75 -9.69 13.54
CA GLU A 112 0.99 -8.69 14.59
C GLU A 112 1.96 -7.60 14.14
N LYS A 113 3.08 -7.96 13.48
CA LYS A 113 3.99 -6.98 12.87
C LYS A 113 3.26 -6.05 11.87
N ALA A 114 2.36 -6.60 11.06
CA ALA A 114 1.55 -5.82 10.12
C ALA A 114 0.70 -4.76 10.85
N ARG A 115 0.06 -5.13 11.96
CA ARG A 115 -0.72 -4.21 12.79
C ARG A 115 0.15 -3.13 13.43
N GLU A 116 1.33 -3.49 13.95
CA GLU A 116 2.27 -2.53 14.52
C GLU A 116 2.73 -1.50 13.48
N ILE A 117 3.10 -1.96 12.28
CA ILE A 117 3.54 -1.09 11.19
C ILE A 117 2.40 -0.16 10.78
N ALA A 118 1.22 -0.70 10.49
CA ALA A 118 0.05 0.08 10.09
C ALA A 118 -0.38 1.08 11.17
N GLY A 119 -0.32 0.69 12.45
CA GLY A 119 -0.59 1.56 13.57
C GLY A 119 0.34 2.76 13.62
N LYS A 120 1.66 2.54 13.55
CA LYS A 120 2.68 3.60 13.55
C LYS A 120 2.51 4.56 12.37
N ILE A 121 2.29 4.04 11.17
CA ILE A 121 2.15 4.85 9.95
C ILE A 121 0.89 5.71 10.03
N THR A 122 -0.24 5.12 10.35
CA THR A 122 -1.51 5.86 10.42
C THR A 122 -1.57 6.85 11.59
N GLU A 123 -0.87 6.57 12.69
CA GLU A 123 -0.68 7.52 13.78
C GLU A 123 0.15 8.73 13.35
N ALA A 124 1.26 8.51 12.65
CA ALA A 124 2.13 9.57 12.13
C ALA A 124 1.41 10.47 11.11
N LEU A 125 0.55 9.89 10.27
CA LEU A 125 -0.27 10.65 9.32
C LEU A 125 -1.36 11.48 10.02
N GLY A 126 -1.86 11.02 11.14
CA GLY A 126 -2.93 11.71 11.87
C GLY A 126 -4.31 11.55 11.22
N GLY A 127 -5.25 12.38 11.66
CA GLY A 127 -6.63 12.38 11.15
C GLY A 127 -7.46 11.19 11.62
N ARG A 128 -8.73 11.15 11.16
CA ARG A 128 -9.69 10.05 11.39
C ARG A 128 -10.25 9.58 10.06
N GLY A 129 -10.44 8.29 9.93
CA GLY A 129 -10.92 7.66 8.70
C GLY A 129 -10.33 6.27 8.54
N ILE A 130 -10.52 5.69 7.37
CA ILE A 130 -9.90 4.44 6.98
C ILE A 130 -8.63 4.70 6.16
N PHE A 131 -7.65 3.84 6.37
CA PHE A 131 -6.39 3.81 5.65
C PHE A 131 -6.19 2.43 5.06
N GLY A 132 -5.92 2.35 3.76
CA GLY A 132 -5.43 1.13 3.12
C GLY A 132 -3.91 1.10 3.25
N VAL A 133 -3.38 0.23 4.12
CA VAL A 133 -1.94 0.06 4.30
C VAL A 133 -1.50 -1.18 3.56
N GLU A 134 -0.69 -1.02 2.51
CA GLU A 134 -0.16 -2.11 1.71
C GLU A 134 1.19 -2.57 2.25
N LEU A 135 1.31 -3.89 2.41
CA LEU A 135 2.44 -4.52 3.08
C LEU A 135 2.87 -5.77 2.31
N PHE A 136 4.17 -5.89 2.08
CA PHE A 136 4.80 -7.12 1.59
C PHE A 136 5.08 -8.06 2.74
N VAL A 137 4.83 -9.35 2.54
CA VAL A 137 5.05 -10.39 3.55
C VAL A 137 5.99 -11.44 2.99
N LYS A 138 7.03 -11.77 3.78
CA LYS A 138 7.96 -12.87 3.49
C LYS A 138 8.19 -13.69 4.76
N GLY A 139 7.58 -14.86 4.83
CA GLY A 139 7.59 -15.68 6.06
C GLY A 139 7.00 -14.92 7.24
N GLU A 140 7.84 -14.54 8.21
CA GLU A 140 7.45 -13.72 9.37
C GLU A 140 7.80 -12.23 9.20
N ASP A 141 8.50 -11.86 8.14
CA ASP A 141 8.88 -10.47 7.90
C ASP A 141 7.78 -9.72 7.16
N VAL A 142 7.57 -8.47 7.57
CA VAL A 142 6.58 -7.57 7.00
C VAL A 142 7.26 -6.25 6.67
N ILE A 143 7.08 -5.80 5.44
CA ILE A 143 7.70 -4.58 4.92
C ILE A 143 6.59 -3.66 4.42
N PHE A 144 6.66 -2.39 4.80
CA PHE A 144 5.74 -1.37 4.30
C PHE A 144 5.96 -1.10 2.80
N SER A 145 4.88 -1.07 2.04
CA SER A 145 4.85 -0.69 0.63
C SER A 145 4.31 0.73 0.45
N GLU A 146 3.00 0.90 0.69
CA GLU A 146 2.37 2.21 0.57
C GLU A 146 1.18 2.39 1.51
N VAL A 147 0.66 3.61 1.63
CA VAL A 147 -0.54 3.91 2.38
C VAL A 147 -1.47 4.86 1.61
N SER A 148 -2.72 4.46 1.52
CA SER A 148 -3.80 5.26 0.97
C SER A 148 -4.71 5.77 2.09
N PRO A 149 -4.75 7.06 2.42
CA PRO A 149 -5.60 7.60 3.49
C PRO A 149 -7.06 7.76 3.03
N ARG A 150 -7.65 6.69 2.52
CA ARG A 150 -8.97 6.61 1.90
C ARG A 150 -9.45 5.15 1.82
N PRO A 151 -10.75 4.90 1.52
CA PRO A 151 -11.18 3.58 1.08
C PRO A 151 -10.33 3.07 -0.10
N HIS A 152 -10.02 1.78 -0.10
CA HIS A 152 -9.10 1.12 -1.01
C HIS A 152 -9.82 0.13 -1.93
N ASP A 153 -9.35 -0.03 -3.16
CA ASP A 153 -9.98 -0.93 -4.15
C ASP A 153 -10.01 -2.37 -3.66
N THR A 154 -8.92 -2.85 -3.07
CA THR A 154 -8.85 -4.19 -2.48
C THR A 154 -9.85 -4.38 -1.34
N GLY A 155 -10.24 -3.31 -0.65
CA GLY A 155 -11.21 -3.31 0.42
C GLY A 155 -12.67 -3.45 -0.02
N MET A 156 -12.96 -3.53 -1.32
CA MET A 156 -14.32 -3.77 -1.83
C MET A 156 -14.92 -5.07 -1.29
N VAL A 157 -14.08 -6.06 -1.02
CA VAL A 157 -14.48 -7.35 -0.42
C VAL A 157 -15.19 -7.18 0.92
N THR A 158 -14.92 -6.11 1.68
CA THR A 158 -15.59 -5.82 2.96
C THR A 158 -17.10 -5.60 2.84
N MET A 159 -17.61 -5.38 1.65
CA MET A 159 -19.06 -5.25 1.41
C MET A 159 -19.80 -6.57 1.58
N ILE A 160 -19.10 -7.70 1.52
CA ILE A 160 -19.70 -9.04 1.62
C ILE A 160 -19.12 -9.89 2.77
N THR A 161 -17.98 -9.50 3.32
CA THR A 161 -17.26 -10.30 4.33
C THR A 161 -17.49 -9.85 5.77
N GLN A 162 -18.06 -8.69 5.99
CA GLN A 162 -18.29 -8.12 7.33
C GLN A 162 -19.55 -7.24 7.37
N ASP A 163 -20.04 -6.97 8.57
CA ASP A 163 -21.28 -6.21 8.81
C ASP A 163 -21.15 -4.71 8.49
N LEU A 164 -19.97 -4.13 8.65
CA LEU A 164 -19.66 -2.75 8.30
C LEU A 164 -18.59 -2.70 7.21
N SER A 165 -18.98 -2.31 6.01
CA SER A 165 -18.02 -2.14 4.91
C SER A 165 -16.97 -1.08 5.21
N GLN A 166 -15.87 -1.08 4.47
CA GLN A 166 -14.84 -0.05 4.57
C GLN A 166 -15.42 1.38 4.44
N PHE A 167 -16.45 1.55 3.61
CA PHE A 167 -17.11 2.84 3.41
C PHE A 167 -17.91 3.26 4.64
N ALA A 168 -18.66 2.33 5.24
CA ALA A 168 -19.39 2.58 6.46
C ALA A 168 -18.46 2.91 7.62
N LEU A 169 -17.34 2.19 7.74
CA LEU A 169 -16.30 2.44 8.75
C LEU A 169 -15.64 3.81 8.55
N HIS A 170 -15.32 4.16 7.31
CA HIS A 170 -14.76 5.49 6.98
C HIS A 170 -15.73 6.61 7.38
N ALA A 171 -16.99 6.52 6.96
CA ALA A 171 -18.01 7.50 7.30
C ALA A 171 -18.18 7.64 8.82
N ARG A 172 -18.28 6.53 9.56
CA ARG A 172 -18.38 6.57 11.03
C ARG A 172 -17.15 7.24 11.66
N ALA A 173 -15.95 6.91 11.20
CA ALA A 173 -14.72 7.46 11.75
C ALA A 173 -14.61 8.98 11.56
N ILE A 174 -14.91 9.51 10.36
CA ILE A 174 -14.83 10.94 10.08
C ILE A 174 -15.94 11.75 10.78
N LEU A 175 -17.12 11.14 10.97
CA LEU A 175 -18.24 11.74 11.68
C LEU A 175 -18.11 11.65 13.22
N GLY A 176 -17.06 10.99 13.73
CA GLY A 176 -16.88 10.78 15.17
C GLY A 176 -17.89 9.80 15.78
N LEU A 177 -18.52 8.96 14.96
CA LEU A 177 -19.43 7.91 15.45
C LEU A 177 -18.63 6.75 16.02
N PRO A 178 -19.17 6.03 17.02
CA PRO A 178 -18.47 4.88 17.58
C PRO A 178 -18.31 3.76 16.54
N ILE A 179 -17.15 3.13 16.54
CA ILE A 179 -16.89 1.89 15.79
C ILE A 179 -17.21 0.73 16.75
N PRO A 180 -18.28 -0.04 16.51
CA PRO A 180 -18.57 -1.23 17.31
C PRO A 180 -17.59 -2.36 16.98
N ASN A 181 -17.72 -3.48 17.68
CA ASN A 181 -17.02 -4.69 17.26
C ASN A 181 -17.53 -5.09 15.85
N ILE A 182 -16.59 -5.28 14.93
CA ILE A 182 -16.90 -5.59 13.52
C ILE A 182 -17.09 -7.11 13.44
N ALA A 183 -18.29 -7.54 13.09
CA ALA A 183 -18.56 -8.96 12.87
C ALA A 183 -18.06 -9.34 11.46
N PHE A 184 -17.22 -10.36 11.42
CA PHE A 184 -16.69 -10.94 10.21
C PHE A 184 -17.46 -12.21 9.85
N HIS A 185 -17.92 -12.34 8.60
CA HIS A 185 -18.75 -13.44 8.13
C HIS A 185 -17.98 -14.43 7.26
N GLY A 186 -16.78 -14.07 6.83
CA GLY A 186 -16.00 -14.80 5.84
C GLY A 186 -16.48 -14.54 4.41
N ALA A 187 -15.68 -14.97 3.43
CA ALA A 187 -16.02 -14.99 2.01
C ALA A 187 -15.91 -16.42 1.49
#